data_509ce0827fe3e30837bb0b7057a8f4a9
#
_entry.id   509ce0827fe3e30837bb0b7057a8f4a9
#
_cell.length_a   1.000
_cell.length_b   1.000
_cell.length_c   1.000
_cell.angle_alpha   90.00
_cell.angle_beta   90.00
_cell.angle_gamma   90.00
#
_symmetry.space_group_name_H-M   'P 1'
#
loop_
_entity.id
_entity.type
_entity.pdbx_description
1 polymer ?
#
loop_
_entity_poly.entity_id
_entity_poly.type
_entity_poly.pdbx_seq_one_letter_code
_entity_poly.pdbx_strand_id
1 'polypeptide(L)'
;MLSQVSGVFRPSVLTALVGSSGAGKTTLLDVLAGRKTGGYIEGDIRISGHKKEQRTFARVAGYVEQNDIHSPQVTVEESLWFSSILRLPKDISRETRHVCFNTCTNSFYSGTHRYLS
;
A
#
# COMPACT_ATOMS: atom_id res chain seq x y z
N MET A 1 -17.58 8.60 -12.63
CA MET A 1 -16.77 8.12 -13.76
C MET A 1 -15.57 9.05 -13.86
N LEU A 2 -14.36 8.51 -13.91
CA LEU A 2 -13.14 9.32 -14.10
C LEU A 2 -12.93 9.52 -15.61
N SER A 3 -12.62 10.74 -16.02
CA SER A 3 -12.37 11.08 -17.41
C SER A 3 -11.16 12.00 -17.52
N GLN A 4 -10.25 11.70 -18.44
CA GLN A 4 -9.08 12.52 -18.78
C GLN A 4 -8.18 12.88 -17.58
N VAL A 5 -7.95 11.92 -16.68
CA VAL A 5 -7.06 12.12 -15.54
C VAL A 5 -5.62 11.87 -15.98
N SER A 6 -4.78 12.89 -15.90
CA SER A 6 -3.34 12.78 -16.12
C SER A 6 -2.58 13.31 -14.90
N GLY A 7 -1.50 12.66 -14.55
CA GLY A 7 -0.69 13.06 -13.40
C GLY A 7 0.64 12.34 -13.33
N VAL A 8 1.54 12.84 -12.51
CA VAL A 8 2.87 12.28 -12.28
C VAL A 8 3.13 12.20 -10.79
N PHE A 9 3.55 11.02 -10.33
CA PHE A 9 4.03 10.79 -8.97
C PHE A 9 5.56 10.72 -8.99
N ARG A 10 6.20 11.58 -8.21
CA ARG A 10 7.67 11.63 -8.16
C ARG A 10 8.19 10.62 -7.12
N PRO A 11 9.31 9.95 -7.39
CA PRO A 11 9.97 9.11 -6.39
C PRO A 11 10.27 9.88 -5.11
N SER A 12 10.18 9.21 -3.97
CA SER A 12 10.46 9.76 -2.64
C SER A 12 9.60 10.97 -2.21
N VAL A 13 8.51 11.25 -2.93
CA VAL A 13 7.57 12.33 -2.58
C VAL A 13 6.23 11.73 -2.17
N LEU A 14 5.81 12.00 -0.93
CA LEU A 14 4.47 11.66 -0.48
C LEU A 14 3.44 12.52 -1.20
N THR A 15 2.50 11.90 -1.88
CA THR A 15 1.44 12.59 -2.63
C THR A 15 0.08 12.30 -2.01
N ALA A 16 -0.66 13.34 -1.65
CA ALA A 16 -2.02 13.21 -1.14
C ALA A 16 -3.04 13.39 -2.27
N LEU A 17 -4.00 12.46 -2.34
CA LEU A 17 -5.15 12.55 -3.24
C LEU A 17 -6.36 13.06 -2.45
N VAL A 18 -6.71 14.32 -2.65
CA VAL A 18 -7.76 15.01 -1.89
C VAL A 18 -8.97 15.29 -2.78
N GLY A 19 -10.16 15.19 -2.21
CA GLY A 19 -11.42 15.49 -2.90
C GLY A 19 -12.63 15.06 -2.08
N SER A 20 -13.80 15.54 -2.45
CA SER A 20 -15.07 15.20 -1.79
C SER A 20 -15.37 13.69 -1.83
N SER A 21 -16.31 13.24 -0.99
CA SER A 21 -16.81 11.87 -1.05
C SER A 21 -17.42 11.60 -2.43
N GLY A 22 -17.14 10.43 -2.99
CA GLY A 22 -17.62 10.07 -4.34
C GLY A 22 -16.82 10.66 -5.52
N ALA A 23 -15.80 11.50 -5.28
CA ALA A 23 -14.98 12.10 -6.34
C ALA A 23 -14.13 11.10 -7.16
N GLY A 24 -14.14 9.81 -6.81
CA GLY A 24 -13.42 8.79 -7.55
C GLY A 24 -11.99 8.52 -7.06
N LYS A 25 -11.60 9.02 -5.88
CA LYS A 25 -10.26 8.82 -5.30
C LYS A 25 -9.87 7.35 -5.20
N THR A 26 -10.73 6.55 -4.57
CA THR A 26 -10.52 5.11 -4.43
C THR A 26 -10.49 4.41 -5.78
N THR A 27 -11.38 4.81 -6.70
CA THR A 27 -11.38 4.28 -8.08
C THR A 27 -10.05 4.54 -8.78
N LEU A 28 -9.48 5.74 -8.62
CA LEU A 28 -8.17 6.05 -9.20
C LEU A 28 -7.06 5.20 -8.57
N LEU A 29 -7.06 5.04 -7.25
CA LEU A 29 -6.09 4.18 -6.54
C LEU A 29 -6.21 2.73 -6.99
N ASP A 30 -7.43 2.19 -7.15
CA ASP A 30 -7.65 0.82 -7.64
C ASP A 30 -7.13 0.63 -9.06
N VAL A 31 -7.33 1.61 -9.94
CA VAL A 31 -6.79 1.59 -11.31
C VAL A 31 -5.26 1.64 -11.29
N LEU A 32 -4.67 2.53 -10.50
CA LEU A 32 -3.22 2.64 -10.37
C LEU A 32 -2.60 1.37 -9.77
N ALA A 33 -3.25 0.76 -8.79
CA ALA A 33 -2.81 -0.49 -8.19
C ALA A 33 -3.07 -1.73 -9.08
N GLY A 34 -3.93 -1.60 -10.10
CA GLY A 34 -4.35 -2.71 -10.95
C GLY A 34 -5.32 -3.67 -10.26
N ARG A 35 -6.09 -3.17 -9.30
CA ARG A 35 -7.11 -3.92 -8.54
C ARG A 35 -8.53 -3.70 -9.05
N LYS A 36 -8.71 -2.79 -10.00
CA LYS A 36 -10.03 -2.53 -10.61
C LYS A 36 -10.49 -3.74 -11.42
N THR A 37 -11.59 -4.34 -11.02
CA THR A 37 -12.13 -5.57 -11.62
C THR A 37 -13.24 -5.33 -12.63
N GLY A 38 -13.84 -4.15 -12.66
CA GLY A 38 -14.96 -3.84 -13.57
C GLY A 38 -14.83 -2.47 -14.21
N GLY A 39 -15.49 -2.29 -15.34
CA GLY A 39 -15.45 -1.07 -16.14
C GLY A 39 -14.35 -1.06 -17.19
N TYR A 40 -14.32 0.00 -17.99
CA TYR A 40 -13.30 0.21 -19.02
C TYR A 40 -12.21 1.12 -18.50
N ILE A 41 -10.96 0.76 -18.75
CA ILE A 41 -9.77 1.55 -18.41
C ILE A 41 -9.07 1.86 -19.74
N GLU A 42 -9.04 3.14 -20.08
CA GLU A 42 -8.33 3.65 -21.25
C GLU A 42 -7.17 4.53 -20.80
N GLY A 43 -6.06 4.47 -21.52
CA GLY A 43 -4.87 5.24 -21.22
C GLY A 43 -3.67 4.40 -20.85
N ASP A 44 -2.56 5.07 -20.56
CA ASP A 44 -1.29 4.45 -20.23
C ASP A 44 -0.86 4.80 -18.81
N ILE A 45 -0.55 3.76 -18.04
CA ILE A 45 0.16 3.91 -16.76
C ILE A 45 1.62 3.51 -16.99
N ARG A 46 2.54 4.41 -16.65
CA ARG A 46 3.98 4.20 -16.82
C ARG A 46 4.70 4.27 -15.49
N ILE A 47 5.70 3.43 -15.32
CA ILE A 47 6.58 3.39 -14.15
C ILE A 47 8.00 3.55 -14.66
N SER A 48 8.68 4.59 -14.21
CA SER A 48 10.03 4.95 -14.69
C SER A 48 10.11 5.04 -16.23
N GLY A 49 9.05 5.58 -16.86
CA GLY A 49 8.96 5.72 -18.31
C GLY A 49 8.48 4.48 -19.08
N HIS A 50 8.48 3.30 -18.47
CA HIS A 50 8.04 2.06 -19.08
C HIS A 50 6.56 1.78 -18.82
N LYS A 51 5.87 1.16 -19.75
CA LYS A 51 4.48 0.74 -19.58
C LYS A 51 4.36 -0.19 -18.37
N LYS A 52 3.41 0.07 -17.49
CA LYS A 52 3.16 -0.74 -16.30
C LYS A 52 2.80 -2.18 -16.68
N GLU A 53 3.58 -3.12 -16.21
CA GLU A 53 3.25 -4.54 -16.25
C GLU A 53 2.77 -5.01 -14.86
N GLN A 54 1.54 -5.48 -14.77
CA GLN A 54 0.91 -5.79 -13.50
C GLN A 54 1.64 -6.87 -12.69
N ARG A 55 2.18 -7.89 -13.37
CA ARG A 55 2.90 -9.00 -12.70
C ARG A 55 4.16 -8.53 -11.97
N THR A 56 4.90 -7.62 -12.59
CA THR A 56 6.13 -7.05 -12.01
C THR A 56 5.79 -6.00 -10.97
N PHE A 57 4.80 -5.16 -11.25
CA PHE A 57 4.36 -4.10 -10.35
C PHE A 57 3.81 -4.65 -9.03
N ALA A 58 3.04 -5.71 -9.04
CA ALA A 58 2.48 -6.33 -7.84
C ALA A 58 3.56 -6.81 -6.83
N ARG A 59 4.80 -7.02 -7.28
CA ARG A 59 5.91 -7.44 -6.41
C ARG A 59 6.56 -6.27 -5.66
N VAL A 60 6.45 -5.06 -6.19
CA VAL A 60 7.10 -3.85 -5.65
C VAL A 60 6.12 -2.86 -5.05
N ALA A 61 4.82 -3.03 -5.32
CA ALA A 61 3.76 -2.16 -4.83
C ALA A 61 3.07 -2.78 -3.61
N GLY A 62 2.75 -1.93 -2.62
CA GLY A 62 1.83 -2.23 -1.54
C GLY A 62 0.50 -1.50 -1.76
N TYR A 63 -0.60 -2.13 -1.40
CA TYR A 63 -1.92 -1.52 -1.40
C TYR A 63 -2.57 -1.73 -0.04
N VAL A 64 -2.97 -0.64 0.60
CA VAL A 64 -3.68 -0.65 1.88
C VAL A 64 -5.15 -0.38 1.60
N GLU A 65 -6.01 -1.29 2.00
CA GLU A 65 -7.45 -1.18 1.80
C GLU A 65 -8.09 -0.32 2.89
N GLN A 66 -9.28 0.17 2.64
CA GLN A 66 -10.03 0.96 3.60
C GLN A 66 -10.48 0.12 4.80
N ASN A 67 -10.79 -1.14 4.57
CA ASN A 67 -11.16 -2.10 5.60
C ASN A 67 -10.20 -3.28 5.52
N ASP A 68 -9.34 -3.42 6.51
CA ASP A 68 -8.46 -4.58 6.60
C ASP A 68 -9.23 -5.80 7.10
N ILE A 69 -8.99 -6.94 6.46
CA ILE A 69 -9.55 -8.22 6.89
C ILE A 69 -8.55 -8.84 7.86
N HIS A 70 -8.69 -8.50 9.14
CA HIS A 70 -7.98 -9.18 10.22
C HIS A 70 -8.94 -10.09 10.99
N SER A 71 -8.43 -11.25 11.40
CA SER A 71 -9.15 -12.11 12.35
C SER A 71 -9.23 -11.38 13.69
N PRO A 72 -10.42 -11.24 14.31
CA PRO A 72 -10.57 -10.55 15.59
C PRO A 72 -9.88 -11.29 16.76
N GLN A 73 -9.47 -12.54 16.58
CA GLN A 73 -8.78 -13.34 17.56
C GLN A 73 -7.26 -13.21 17.53
N VAL A 74 -6.71 -12.55 16.52
CA VAL A 74 -5.27 -12.38 16.31
C VAL A 74 -4.83 -11.04 16.89
N THR A 75 -3.77 -11.05 17.68
CA THR A 75 -3.17 -9.81 18.19
C THR A 75 -2.47 -9.03 17.10
N VAL A 76 -2.25 -7.73 17.32
CA VAL A 76 -1.47 -6.87 16.39
C VAL A 76 -0.08 -7.45 16.17
N GLU A 77 0.54 -7.93 17.24
CA GLU A 77 1.86 -8.54 17.19
C GLU A 77 1.90 -9.78 16.30
N GLU A 78 0.98 -10.72 16.49
CA GLU A 78 0.87 -11.93 15.68
C GLU A 78 0.61 -11.61 14.20
N SER A 79 -0.27 -10.64 13.93
CA SER A 79 -0.59 -10.21 12.57
C SER A 79 0.63 -9.62 11.84
N LEU A 80 1.39 -8.76 12.52
CA LEU A 80 2.64 -8.19 11.98
C LEU A 80 3.71 -9.26 11.79
N TRP A 81 3.86 -10.15 12.76
CA TRP A 81 4.81 -11.25 12.68
C TRP A 81 4.51 -12.18 11.51
N PHE A 82 3.25 -12.57 11.35
CA PHE A 82 2.79 -13.39 10.23
C PHE A 82 3.05 -12.71 8.88
N SER A 83 2.71 -11.43 8.76
CA SER A 83 2.99 -10.63 7.56
C SER A 83 4.50 -10.57 7.24
N SER A 84 5.35 -10.46 8.25
CA SER A 84 6.80 -10.44 8.08
C SER A 84 7.34 -11.77 7.53
N ILE A 85 6.78 -12.89 7.99
CA ILE A 85 7.16 -14.23 7.50
C ILE A 85 6.82 -14.40 6.02
N LEU A 86 5.65 -13.89 5.60
CA LEU A 86 5.18 -14.04 4.23
C LEU A 86 5.85 -13.08 3.24
N ARG A 87 6.21 -11.86 3.68
CA ARG A 87 6.69 -10.80 2.79
C ARG A 87 8.20 -10.67 2.72
N LEU A 88 8.90 -11.00 3.80
CA LEU A 88 10.35 -10.90 3.82
C LEU A 88 11.00 -12.12 3.16
N PRO A 89 12.10 -11.95 2.43
CA PRO A 89 12.85 -13.03 1.83
C PRO A 89 13.30 -14.09 2.86
N LYS A 90 13.45 -15.32 2.41
CA LYS A 90 13.78 -16.46 3.29
C LYS A 90 15.21 -16.42 3.83
N ASP A 91 16.10 -15.75 3.12
CA ASP A 91 17.53 -15.55 3.46
C ASP A 91 17.75 -14.54 4.58
N ILE A 92 16.73 -13.78 4.96
CA ILE A 92 16.79 -12.87 6.10
C ILE A 92 16.78 -13.68 7.41
N SER A 93 17.81 -13.44 8.27
CA SER A 93 17.91 -14.10 9.56
C SER A 93 16.71 -13.80 10.47
N ARG A 94 16.42 -14.69 11.40
CA ARG A 94 15.33 -14.52 12.37
C ARG A 94 15.53 -13.25 13.21
N GLU A 95 16.77 -12.94 13.58
CA GLU A 95 17.12 -11.75 14.37
C GLU A 95 16.85 -10.47 13.58
N THR A 96 17.27 -10.39 12.30
CA THR A 96 16.99 -9.25 11.44
C THR A 96 15.49 -9.06 11.24
N ARG A 97 14.74 -10.16 11.13
CA ARG A 97 13.28 -10.12 11.03
C ARG A 97 12.63 -9.56 12.30
N HIS A 98 13.15 -9.92 13.48
CA HIS A 98 12.73 -9.33 14.76
C HIS A 98 13.04 -7.83 14.86
N VAL A 99 14.20 -7.39 14.37
CA VAL A 99 14.55 -5.96 14.34
C VAL A 99 13.59 -5.19 13.46
N CYS A 100 13.29 -5.66 12.24
CA CYS A 100 12.30 -5.04 11.35
C CYS A 100 10.92 -4.97 12.01
N PHE A 101 10.50 -6.06 12.66
CA PHE A 101 9.25 -6.13 13.40
C PHE A 101 9.19 -5.09 14.52
N ASN A 102 10.19 -5.04 15.40
CA ASN A 102 10.26 -4.09 16.51
C ASN A 102 10.29 -2.63 16.01
N THR A 103 10.95 -2.36 14.89
CA THR A 103 10.97 -1.03 14.30
C THR A 103 9.57 -0.63 13.80
N CYS A 104 8.84 -1.53 13.18
CA CYS A 104 7.46 -1.28 12.74
C CYS A 104 6.53 -1.04 13.94
N THR A 105 6.61 -1.87 14.98
CA THR A 105 5.79 -1.70 16.19
C THR A 105 6.09 -0.41 16.92
N ASN A 106 7.36 -0.07 17.11
CA ASN A 106 7.77 1.18 17.76
C ASN A 106 7.34 2.42 16.96
N SER A 107 7.42 2.39 15.62
CA SER A 107 6.88 3.45 14.76
C SER A 107 5.38 3.62 14.93
N PHE A 108 4.64 2.53 15.07
CA PHE A 108 3.21 2.57 15.30
C PHE A 108 2.87 3.20 16.66
N TYR A 109 3.52 2.78 17.73
CA TYR A 109 3.31 3.33 19.07
C TYR A 109 3.75 4.80 19.18
N SER A 110 4.87 5.19 18.57
CA SER A 110 5.33 6.58 18.57
C SER A 110 4.46 7.50 17.72
N GLY A 111 3.81 6.98 16.66
CA GLY A 111 2.85 7.69 15.84
C GLY A 111 1.55 8.00 16.58
N THR A 112 1.03 7.05 17.36
CA THR A 112 -0.21 7.22 18.13
C THR A 112 -0.10 8.28 19.21
N HIS A 113 1.07 8.45 19.82
CA HIS A 113 1.28 9.49 20.84
C HIS A 113 1.30 10.93 20.29
N ARG A 114 1.53 11.13 18.99
CA ARG A 114 1.52 12.45 18.36
C ARG A 114 0.13 12.95 17.98
N TYR A 115 -0.87 12.10 17.96
CA TYR A 115 -2.26 12.49 17.64
C TYR A 115 -3.14 12.66 18.89
N LEU A 116 -2.62 12.41 20.09
CA LEU A 116 -3.35 12.52 21.36
C LEU A 116 -2.83 13.66 22.25
N SER A 117 -1.92 14.48 21.76
CA SER A 117 -1.45 15.72 22.37
C SER A 117 -1.82 16.91 21.47
#